data_54004efd28a3b9fb106d7b5294ada6b2
#
_entry.id   54004efd28a3b9fb106d7b5294ada6b2
#
_cell.length_a   1.000
_cell.length_b   1.000
_cell.length_c   1.000
_cell.angle_alpha   90.00
_cell.angle_beta   90.00
_cell.angle_gamma   90.00
#
_symmetry.space_group_name_H-M   'P 1'
#
loop_
_entity.id
_entity.type
_entity.pdbx_description
1 polymer ?
#
loop_
_entity_poly.entity_id
_entity_poly.type
_entity_poly.pdbx_seq_one_letter_code
_entity_poly.pdbx_strand_id
1 'polypeptide(L)'
;MEPSTQKLIHTFGALADLGQEIAGTGDFSEMVRTSLHLLLGTLALRRGAVAECVDANALRCVAVWGLGDEVLSGWSINEGERQELLDASAPESLVKYSEKGFITRNDAGLTNSGIELVLPMIVRGEVTGLVLLGGKASGEEFSNADYDTIKAMVRHIGVGIHTHRLLEQVAQRAEENRRLYEELRAIYRDTVRAFAAAIDIKDKYTQGHSERVGRYSEIIAREMGWSEGEVEGI
;
A
#
# COMPACT_ATOMS: atom_id res chain seq x y z
N MET A 1 -19.35 -12.70 -31.36
CA MET A 1 -18.80 -11.97 -30.20
C MET A 1 -17.74 -11.06 -30.78
N GLU A 2 -17.86 -9.73 -30.59
CA GLU A 2 -16.91 -8.79 -31.19
C GLU A 2 -15.51 -8.96 -30.63
N PRO A 3 -14.44 -8.80 -31.46
CA PRO A 3 -13.05 -8.98 -31.03
C PRO A 3 -12.66 -8.12 -29.81
N SER A 4 -13.33 -7.01 -29.61
CA SER A 4 -13.15 -6.11 -28.45
C SER A 4 -13.62 -6.74 -27.13
N THR A 5 -14.75 -7.46 -27.15
CA THR A 5 -15.32 -8.11 -25.96
C THR A 5 -14.45 -9.28 -25.50
N GLN A 6 -13.85 -9.99 -26.44
CA GLN A 6 -12.98 -11.14 -26.14
C GLN A 6 -11.63 -10.69 -25.57
N LYS A 7 -11.08 -9.56 -26.04
CA LYS A 7 -9.91 -8.92 -25.43
C LYS A 7 -10.19 -8.44 -24.00
N LEU A 8 -11.35 -7.82 -23.78
CA LEU A 8 -11.76 -7.38 -22.42
C LEU A 8 -11.87 -8.58 -21.47
N ILE A 9 -12.51 -9.66 -21.85
CA ILE A 9 -12.67 -10.86 -21.01
C ILE A 9 -11.29 -11.47 -20.68
N HIS A 10 -10.38 -11.55 -21.65
CA HIS A 10 -9.01 -12.03 -21.40
C HIS A 10 -8.23 -11.11 -20.45
N THR A 11 -8.39 -9.80 -20.61
CA THR A 11 -7.76 -8.81 -19.74
C THR A 11 -8.31 -8.87 -18.31
N PHE A 12 -9.63 -9.03 -18.16
CA PHE A 12 -10.26 -9.21 -16.84
C PHE A 12 -9.90 -10.55 -16.19
N GLY A 13 -9.74 -11.62 -16.96
CA GLY A 13 -9.26 -12.91 -16.47
C GLY A 13 -7.85 -12.80 -15.91
N ALA A 14 -6.94 -12.21 -16.66
CA ALA A 14 -5.56 -11.97 -16.21
C ALA A 14 -5.48 -11.03 -15.00
N LEU A 15 -6.38 -10.05 -14.89
CA LEU A 15 -6.47 -9.17 -13.72
C LEU A 15 -7.06 -9.87 -12.49
N ALA A 16 -7.98 -10.82 -12.67
CA ALA A 16 -8.51 -11.63 -11.57
C ALA A 16 -7.45 -12.63 -11.05
N ASP A 17 -6.66 -13.22 -11.93
CA ASP A 17 -5.54 -14.09 -11.58
C ASP A 17 -4.45 -13.31 -10.80
N LEU A 18 -4.12 -12.09 -11.24
CA LEU A 18 -3.26 -11.16 -10.50
C LEU A 18 -3.83 -10.81 -9.13
N GLY A 19 -5.15 -10.66 -8.99
CA GLY A 19 -5.81 -10.41 -7.71
C GLY A 19 -5.67 -11.56 -6.71
N GLN A 20 -5.60 -12.82 -7.19
CA GLN A 20 -5.32 -13.99 -6.36
C GLN A 20 -3.83 -14.10 -5.99
N GLU A 21 -2.94 -13.70 -6.86
CA GLU A 21 -1.49 -13.69 -6.61
C GLU A 21 -1.08 -12.62 -5.58
N ILE A 22 -1.83 -11.50 -5.51
CA ILE A 22 -1.68 -10.44 -4.48
C ILE A 22 -2.00 -10.96 -3.06
N ALA A 23 -2.91 -11.93 -2.94
CA ALA A 23 -3.26 -12.55 -1.64
C ALA A 23 -2.18 -13.53 -1.14
N GLY A 24 -1.20 -13.91 -1.98
CA GLY A 24 -0.05 -14.74 -1.65
C GLY A 24 1.24 -13.98 -1.93
N THR A 25 2.01 -13.65 -0.93
CA THR A 25 3.46 -13.34 -0.88
C THR A 25 4.15 -12.67 -2.11
N GLY A 26 3.42 -12.16 -3.11
CA GLY A 26 3.96 -11.49 -4.28
C GLY A 26 4.49 -10.09 -3.98
N ASP A 27 5.62 -9.72 -4.57
CA ASP A 27 6.17 -8.36 -4.49
C ASP A 27 5.16 -7.37 -5.08
N PHE A 28 4.70 -6.43 -4.25
CA PHE A 28 3.77 -5.36 -4.65
C PHE A 28 4.26 -4.60 -5.88
N SER A 29 5.54 -4.29 -5.95
CA SER A 29 6.13 -3.58 -7.09
C SER A 29 6.04 -4.40 -8.38
N GLU A 30 6.14 -5.72 -8.28
CA GLU A 30 5.99 -6.63 -9.41
C GLU A 30 4.55 -6.66 -9.92
N MET A 31 3.57 -6.68 -9.02
CA MET A 31 2.15 -6.59 -9.36
C MET A 31 1.84 -5.32 -10.15
N VAL A 32 2.27 -4.16 -9.64
CA VAL A 32 2.03 -2.86 -10.31
C VAL A 32 2.72 -2.82 -11.68
N ARG A 33 3.97 -3.32 -11.76
CA ARG A 33 4.72 -3.41 -13.01
C ARG A 33 4.04 -4.30 -14.04
N THR A 34 3.56 -5.47 -13.64
CA THR A 34 2.84 -6.41 -14.52
C THR A 34 1.53 -5.80 -14.99
N SER A 35 0.78 -5.14 -14.11
CA SER A 35 -0.45 -4.43 -14.48
C SER A 35 -0.18 -3.30 -15.49
N LEU A 36 0.90 -2.53 -15.30
CA LEU A 36 1.32 -1.51 -16.26
C LEU A 36 1.68 -2.14 -17.60
N HIS A 37 2.47 -3.20 -17.63
CA HIS A 37 2.86 -3.88 -18.87
C HIS A 37 1.65 -4.44 -19.62
N LEU A 38 0.68 -5.00 -18.90
CA LEU A 38 -0.56 -5.49 -19.48
C LEU A 38 -1.35 -4.35 -20.14
N LEU A 39 -1.45 -3.20 -19.46
CA LEU A 39 -2.11 -2.00 -19.99
C LEU A 39 -1.41 -1.51 -21.28
N LEU A 40 -0.08 -1.37 -21.22
CA LEU A 40 0.72 -0.91 -22.36
C LEU A 40 0.61 -1.88 -23.53
N GLY A 41 0.69 -3.19 -23.28
CA GLY A 41 0.56 -4.22 -24.32
C GLY A 41 -0.82 -4.27 -24.96
N THR A 42 -1.90 -4.16 -24.15
CA THR A 42 -3.29 -4.20 -24.64
C THR A 42 -3.59 -3.07 -25.62
N LEU A 43 -3.04 -1.89 -25.36
CA LEU A 43 -3.28 -0.68 -26.14
C LEU A 43 -2.13 -0.33 -27.11
N ALA A 44 -1.12 -1.18 -27.18
CA ALA A 44 0.09 -0.97 -27.97
C ALA A 44 0.76 0.40 -27.66
N LEU A 45 0.89 0.73 -26.36
CA LEU A 45 1.55 1.94 -25.93
C LEU A 45 3.05 1.70 -25.75
N ARG A 46 3.87 2.70 -26.07
CA ARG A 46 5.32 2.57 -26.00
C ARG A 46 5.91 2.89 -24.64
N ARG A 47 5.19 3.65 -23.83
CA ARG A 47 5.68 4.16 -22.55
C ARG A 47 4.56 4.42 -21.57
N GLY A 48 4.88 4.32 -20.30
CA GLY A 48 3.98 4.64 -19.22
C GLY A 48 4.65 4.54 -17.87
N ALA A 49 4.00 5.10 -16.85
CA ALA A 49 4.43 5.02 -15.48
C ALA A 49 3.24 4.98 -14.52
N VAL A 50 3.49 4.45 -13.33
CA VAL A 50 2.57 4.47 -12.19
C VAL A 50 3.28 5.14 -11.03
N ALA A 51 2.69 6.18 -10.49
CA ALA A 51 3.15 6.87 -9.29
C ALA A 51 2.08 6.79 -8.21
N GLU A 52 2.45 6.48 -6.97
CA GLU A 52 1.57 6.49 -5.82
C GLU A 52 1.75 7.75 -4.98
N CYS A 53 0.69 8.17 -4.29
CA CYS A 53 0.77 9.22 -3.28
C CYS A 53 1.29 8.60 -1.97
N VAL A 54 2.50 8.96 -1.56
CA VAL A 54 3.11 8.46 -0.31
C VAL A 54 2.61 9.29 0.87
N ASP A 55 2.61 10.61 0.71
CA ASP A 55 2.20 11.59 1.71
C ASP A 55 1.15 12.54 1.12
N ALA A 56 0.78 13.58 1.90
CA ALA A 56 -0.14 14.61 1.46
C ALA A 56 0.27 15.24 0.12
N ASN A 57 1.57 15.33 -0.17
CA ASN A 57 2.06 16.04 -1.35
C ASN A 57 3.06 15.24 -2.21
N ALA A 58 3.65 14.15 -1.70
CA ALA A 58 4.70 13.42 -2.39
C ALA A 58 4.16 12.32 -3.28
N LEU A 59 4.73 12.20 -4.50
CA LEU A 59 4.50 11.11 -5.41
C LEU A 59 5.75 10.24 -5.50
N ARG A 60 5.59 8.94 -5.41
CA ARG A 60 6.64 7.93 -5.58
C ARG A 60 6.37 7.11 -6.81
N CYS A 61 7.35 7.00 -7.71
CA CYS A 61 7.27 6.09 -8.84
C CYS A 61 7.31 4.64 -8.36
N VAL A 62 6.31 3.85 -8.73
CA VAL A 62 6.20 2.41 -8.40
C VAL A 62 6.58 1.54 -9.59
N ALA A 63 6.18 1.96 -10.78
CA ALA A 63 6.50 1.25 -12.02
C ALA A 63 6.71 2.24 -13.17
N VAL A 64 7.67 1.96 -14.03
CA VAL A 64 7.98 2.76 -15.21
C VAL A 64 8.37 1.85 -16.39
N TRP A 65 7.97 2.26 -17.58
CA TRP A 65 8.34 1.59 -18.82
C TRP A 65 8.51 2.59 -19.96
N GLY A 66 9.61 2.49 -20.70
CA GLY A 66 9.90 3.33 -21.86
C GLY A 66 10.13 4.81 -21.55
N LEU A 67 10.34 5.15 -20.28
CA LEU A 67 10.67 6.50 -19.78
C LEU A 67 11.98 6.42 -19.00
N GLY A 68 12.72 7.53 -18.93
CA GLY A 68 13.88 7.64 -18.05
C GLY A 68 13.45 7.72 -16.57
N ASP A 69 14.30 7.22 -15.67
CA ASP A 69 14.03 7.20 -14.23
C ASP A 69 13.86 8.61 -13.62
N GLU A 70 14.33 9.63 -14.31
CA GLU A 70 14.26 11.03 -13.87
C GLU A 70 12.87 11.67 -14.08
N VAL A 71 12.01 11.08 -14.93
CA VAL A 71 10.75 11.71 -15.36
C VAL A 71 9.79 12.00 -14.21
N LEU A 72 9.82 11.19 -13.16
CA LEU A 72 8.96 11.34 -11.98
C LEU A 72 9.71 11.83 -10.73
N SER A 73 10.99 12.17 -10.89
CA SER A 73 11.80 12.65 -9.77
C SER A 73 11.35 14.06 -9.35
N GLY A 74 11.03 14.20 -8.07
CA GLY A 74 10.60 15.48 -7.49
C GLY A 74 9.16 15.88 -7.78
N TRP A 75 8.34 14.98 -8.30
CA TRP A 75 6.92 15.26 -8.50
C TRP A 75 6.18 15.34 -7.18
N SER A 76 5.28 16.31 -7.11
CA SER A 76 4.41 16.53 -5.97
C SER A 76 3.02 16.94 -6.44
N ILE A 77 2.04 16.74 -5.59
CA ILE A 77 0.64 17.09 -5.82
C ILE A 77 0.13 17.81 -4.57
N ASN A 78 -0.44 19.01 -4.72
CA ASN A 78 -1.04 19.73 -3.60
C ASN A 78 -2.55 19.44 -3.49
N GLU A 79 -3.19 19.91 -2.42
CA GLU A 79 -4.61 19.64 -2.16
C GLU A 79 -5.53 20.24 -3.24
N GLY A 80 -5.25 21.42 -3.76
CA GLY A 80 -6.01 22.03 -4.84
C GLY A 80 -5.94 21.20 -6.11
N GLU A 81 -4.76 20.71 -6.46
CA GLU A 81 -4.53 19.82 -7.60
C GLU A 81 -5.19 18.45 -7.43
N ARG A 82 -5.24 17.92 -6.21
CA ARG A 82 -6.02 16.71 -5.89
C ARG A 82 -7.49 16.90 -6.18
N GLN A 83 -8.05 18.04 -5.75
CA GLN A 83 -9.44 18.36 -5.99
C GLN A 83 -9.74 18.52 -7.50
N GLU A 84 -8.86 19.19 -8.24
CA GLU A 84 -8.97 19.28 -9.69
C GLU A 84 -8.95 17.91 -10.37
N LEU A 85 -8.10 17.00 -9.90
CA LEU A 85 -8.03 15.63 -10.43
C LEU A 85 -9.28 14.80 -10.07
N LEU A 86 -9.87 15.02 -8.91
CA LEU A 86 -11.13 14.40 -8.52
C LEU A 86 -12.28 14.88 -9.39
N ASP A 87 -12.37 16.18 -9.64
CA ASP A 87 -13.39 16.80 -10.49
C ASP A 87 -13.21 16.38 -11.96
N ALA A 88 -11.97 16.18 -12.40
CA ALA A 88 -11.63 15.70 -13.73
C ALA A 88 -11.95 14.21 -13.97
N SER A 89 -12.29 13.46 -12.95
CA SER A 89 -12.62 12.03 -13.05
C SER A 89 -13.98 11.75 -13.71
N ALA A 90 -14.78 12.78 -14.02
CA ALA A 90 -15.98 12.64 -14.84
C ALA A 90 -15.62 12.04 -16.21
N PRO A 91 -16.48 11.17 -16.79
CA PRO A 91 -16.19 10.41 -18.01
C PRO A 91 -15.74 11.23 -19.22
N GLU A 92 -16.03 12.53 -19.23
CA GLU A 92 -15.77 13.45 -20.35
C GLU A 92 -14.43 14.20 -20.24
N SER A 93 -13.74 14.12 -19.10
CA SER A 93 -12.51 14.87 -18.84
C SER A 93 -11.30 13.99 -18.62
N LEU A 94 -11.01 13.10 -19.55
CA LEU A 94 -9.67 12.56 -19.69
C LEU A 94 -8.76 13.72 -20.04
N VAL A 95 -7.95 14.11 -19.08
CA VAL A 95 -7.11 15.29 -19.18
C VAL A 95 -6.17 15.11 -20.36
N LYS A 96 -6.55 15.68 -21.50
CA LYS A 96 -5.55 16.06 -22.47
C LYS A 96 -4.57 16.96 -21.72
N TYR A 97 -3.35 16.52 -21.70
CA TYR A 97 -2.18 17.04 -21.02
C TYR A 97 -2.07 18.58 -20.91
N SER A 98 -2.65 19.36 -21.81
CA SER A 98 -2.35 20.78 -22.02
C SER A 98 -3.21 21.78 -21.23
N GLU A 99 -4.16 21.36 -20.38
CA GLU A 99 -5.19 22.31 -19.92
C GLU A 99 -5.32 22.49 -18.39
N LYS A 100 -4.53 21.78 -17.54
CA LYS A 100 -4.69 21.87 -16.08
C LYS A 100 -3.39 22.18 -15.30
N GLY A 101 -3.53 22.95 -14.23
CA GLY A 101 -2.44 23.55 -13.45
C GLY A 101 -1.36 22.60 -12.92
N PHE A 102 -1.75 21.39 -12.49
CA PHE A 102 -0.83 20.33 -12.08
C PHE A 102 0.14 19.94 -13.18
N ILE A 103 -0.36 19.78 -14.41
CA ILE A 103 0.41 19.38 -15.57
C ILE A 103 1.39 20.48 -15.94
N THR A 104 0.93 21.73 -15.95
CA THR A 104 1.77 22.88 -16.29
C THR A 104 2.98 23.02 -15.36
N ARG A 105 2.82 22.74 -14.07
CA ARG A 105 3.92 22.82 -13.09
C ARG A 105 4.97 21.71 -13.28
N ASN A 106 4.53 20.53 -13.69
CA ASN A 106 5.39 19.36 -13.91
C ASN A 106 5.78 19.17 -15.38
N ASP A 107 5.46 20.13 -16.24
CA ASP A 107 5.54 20.04 -17.71
C ASP A 107 6.97 19.81 -18.25
N ALA A 108 7.97 20.37 -17.61
CA ALA A 108 9.36 20.28 -18.09
C ALA A 108 9.86 18.82 -18.23
N GLY A 109 9.35 17.90 -17.39
CA GLY A 109 9.66 16.47 -17.48
C GLY A 109 8.76 15.70 -18.44
N LEU A 110 7.51 16.15 -18.61
CA LEU A 110 6.48 15.44 -19.37
C LEU A 110 6.51 15.72 -20.86
N THR A 111 6.69 16.96 -21.27
CA THR A 111 6.64 17.36 -22.69
C THR A 111 7.70 16.63 -23.53
N ASN A 112 8.89 16.42 -22.97
CA ASN A 112 9.98 15.70 -23.63
C ASN A 112 9.86 14.18 -23.50
N SER A 113 9.01 13.68 -22.60
CA SER A 113 8.86 12.24 -22.34
C SER A 113 7.91 11.55 -23.30
N GLY A 114 7.07 12.31 -24.03
CA GLY A 114 6.03 11.79 -24.92
C GLY A 114 4.87 11.14 -24.16
N ILE A 115 4.56 11.62 -22.95
CA ILE A 115 3.33 11.32 -22.22
C ILE A 115 2.21 12.15 -22.82
N GLU A 116 1.08 11.50 -23.09
CA GLU A 116 -0.13 12.13 -23.66
C GLU A 116 -1.29 12.14 -22.66
N LEU A 117 -1.36 11.18 -21.76
CA LEU A 117 -2.42 11.05 -20.79
C LEU A 117 -1.88 10.97 -19.38
N VAL A 118 -2.49 11.69 -18.45
CA VAL A 118 -2.30 11.58 -17.01
C VAL A 118 -3.65 11.28 -16.38
N LEU A 119 -3.76 10.16 -15.69
CA LEU A 119 -5.01 9.69 -15.10
C LEU A 119 -4.85 9.51 -13.59
N PRO A 120 -5.75 10.09 -12.79
CA PRO A 120 -5.76 9.84 -11.36
C PRO A 120 -6.27 8.43 -11.05
N MET A 121 -5.61 7.76 -10.13
CA MET A 121 -6.13 6.55 -9.48
C MET A 121 -6.98 6.98 -8.29
N ILE A 122 -8.31 6.83 -8.43
CA ILE A 122 -9.26 7.27 -7.40
C ILE A 122 -9.86 6.04 -6.73
N VAL A 123 -9.71 5.97 -5.40
CA VAL A 123 -10.29 4.92 -4.57
C VAL A 123 -11.02 5.58 -3.40
N ARG A 124 -12.30 5.25 -3.24
CA ARG A 124 -13.17 5.81 -2.18
C ARG A 124 -13.20 7.35 -2.12
N GLY A 125 -13.08 8.02 -3.28
CA GLY A 125 -13.09 9.47 -3.36
C GLY A 125 -11.76 10.16 -3.05
N GLU A 126 -10.68 9.40 -2.93
CA GLU A 126 -9.33 9.92 -2.71
C GLU A 126 -8.41 9.59 -3.88
N VAL A 127 -7.54 10.52 -4.25
CA VAL A 127 -6.47 10.29 -5.23
C VAL A 127 -5.35 9.51 -4.56
N THR A 128 -5.21 8.23 -4.92
CA THR A 128 -4.17 7.34 -4.39
C THR A 128 -2.88 7.38 -5.20
N GLY A 129 -2.92 7.95 -6.39
CA GLY A 129 -1.77 8.09 -7.28
C GLY A 129 -2.15 8.50 -8.70
N LEU A 130 -1.20 8.39 -9.61
CA LEU A 130 -1.33 8.75 -11.01
C LEU A 130 -0.84 7.62 -11.92
N VAL A 131 -1.52 7.44 -13.05
CA VAL A 131 -1.01 6.64 -14.18
C VAL A 131 -0.74 7.59 -15.34
N LEU A 132 0.46 7.50 -15.89
CA LEU A 132 0.94 8.28 -17.01
C LEU A 132 1.08 7.36 -18.22
N LEU A 133 0.53 7.75 -19.36
CA LEU A 133 0.56 6.96 -20.58
C LEU A 133 1.02 7.79 -21.77
N GLY A 134 1.90 7.23 -22.57
CA GLY A 134 2.27 7.79 -23.87
C GLY A 134 1.29 7.44 -24.96
N GLY A 135 1.48 7.97 -26.15
CA GLY A 135 0.67 7.70 -27.31
C GLY A 135 0.80 6.26 -27.82
N LYS A 136 -0.18 5.88 -28.66
CA LYS A 136 -0.17 4.58 -29.35
C LYS A 136 1.04 4.45 -30.28
N ALA A 137 1.56 3.25 -30.41
CA ALA A 137 2.66 2.94 -31.33
C ALA A 137 2.27 3.17 -32.80
N SER A 138 0.98 3.05 -33.13
CA SER A 138 0.42 3.35 -34.47
C SER A 138 0.36 4.85 -34.80
N GLY A 139 0.43 5.74 -33.77
CA GLY A 139 0.19 7.19 -33.92
C GLY A 139 -1.29 7.55 -34.04
N GLU A 140 -2.20 6.59 -33.87
CA GLU A 140 -3.65 6.84 -33.89
C GLU A 140 -4.11 7.45 -32.56
N GLU A 141 -5.14 8.26 -32.61
CA GLU A 141 -5.81 8.77 -31.41
C GLU A 141 -6.47 7.64 -30.59
N PHE A 142 -6.68 7.88 -29.29
CA PHE A 142 -7.41 6.96 -28.43
C PHE A 142 -8.90 6.96 -28.78
N SER A 143 -9.46 5.78 -29.02
CA SER A 143 -10.89 5.58 -29.21
C SER A 143 -11.63 5.56 -27.86
N ASN A 144 -12.96 5.67 -27.86
CA ASN A 144 -13.77 5.51 -26.66
C ASN A 144 -13.56 4.15 -25.98
N ALA A 145 -13.40 3.08 -26.76
CA ALA A 145 -13.11 1.74 -26.21
C ALA A 145 -11.74 1.65 -25.53
N ASP A 146 -10.73 2.38 -26.04
CA ASP A 146 -9.43 2.46 -25.39
C ASP A 146 -9.57 3.20 -24.04
N TYR A 147 -10.32 4.29 -24.01
CA TYR A 147 -10.56 5.03 -22.77
C TYR A 147 -11.28 4.20 -21.72
N ASP A 148 -12.28 3.40 -22.10
CA ASP A 148 -12.97 2.51 -21.17
C ASP A 148 -12.03 1.44 -20.62
N THR A 149 -11.15 0.89 -21.45
CA THR A 149 -10.13 -0.07 -21.05
C THR A 149 -9.12 0.57 -20.08
N ILE A 150 -8.62 1.77 -20.41
CA ILE A 150 -7.69 2.52 -19.57
C ILE A 150 -8.32 2.77 -18.19
N LYS A 151 -9.55 3.30 -18.14
CA LYS A 151 -10.26 3.59 -16.88
C LYS A 151 -10.40 2.34 -16.02
N ALA A 152 -10.80 1.21 -16.61
CA ALA A 152 -10.96 -0.05 -15.88
C ALA A 152 -9.64 -0.51 -15.27
N MET A 153 -8.54 -0.46 -16.05
CA MET A 153 -7.23 -0.89 -15.58
C MET A 153 -6.61 0.07 -14.56
N VAL A 154 -6.73 1.38 -14.77
CA VAL A 154 -6.26 2.40 -13.81
C VAL A 154 -6.98 2.25 -12.48
N ARG A 155 -8.30 2.02 -12.50
CA ARG A 155 -9.06 1.73 -11.29
C ARG A 155 -8.58 0.47 -10.58
N HIS A 156 -8.29 -0.58 -11.34
CA HIS A 156 -7.77 -1.83 -10.77
C HIS A 156 -6.40 -1.64 -10.10
N ILE A 157 -5.47 -0.97 -10.77
CA ILE A 157 -4.15 -0.64 -10.22
C ILE A 157 -4.32 0.19 -8.94
N GLY A 158 -5.18 1.20 -8.95
CA GLY A 158 -5.45 2.04 -7.78
C GLY A 158 -5.99 1.27 -6.58
N VAL A 159 -6.93 0.32 -6.81
CA VAL A 159 -7.43 -0.57 -5.75
C VAL A 159 -6.32 -1.46 -5.21
N GLY A 160 -5.47 -2.02 -6.07
CA GLY A 160 -4.32 -2.83 -5.66
C GLY A 160 -3.36 -2.06 -4.75
N ILE A 161 -2.97 -0.85 -5.16
CA ILE A 161 -2.10 0.04 -4.37
C ILE A 161 -2.75 0.38 -3.01
N HIS A 162 -4.02 0.75 -3.02
CA HIS A 162 -4.74 1.09 -1.79
C HIS A 162 -4.84 -0.11 -0.83
N THR A 163 -5.13 -1.29 -1.34
CA THR A 163 -5.22 -2.52 -0.54
C THR A 163 -3.87 -2.88 0.07
N HIS A 164 -2.80 -2.82 -0.72
CA HIS A 164 -1.45 -3.09 -0.22
C HIS A 164 -1.07 -2.13 0.92
N ARG A 165 -1.32 -0.83 0.74
CA ARG A 165 -1.08 0.18 1.78
C ARG A 165 -1.86 -0.09 3.07
N LEU A 166 -3.12 -0.53 2.96
CA LEU A 166 -3.91 -0.92 4.14
C LEU A 166 -3.31 -2.13 4.85
N LEU A 167 -2.86 -3.14 4.10
CA LEU A 167 -2.22 -4.33 4.68
C LEU A 167 -0.92 -3.97 5.40
N GLU A 168 -0.07 -3.11 4.82
CA GLU A 168 1.13 -2.61 5.48
C GLU A 168 0.80 -1.87 6.78
N GLN A 169 -0.21 -0.99 6.77
CA GLN A 169 -0.64 -0.28 7.97
C GLN A 169 -1.15 -1.22 9.05
N VAL A 170 -1.90 -2.26 8.68
CA VAL A 170 -2.37 -3.29 9.64
C VAL A 170 -1.19 -4.05 10.23
N ALA A 171 -0.24 -4.48 9.40
CA ALA A 171 0.96 -5.18 9.86
C ALA A 171 1.80 -4.33 10.82
N GLN A 172 2.03 -3.06 10.49
CA GLN A 172 2.75 -2.13 11.35
C GLN A 172 2.05 -1.92 12.70
N ARG A 173 0.72 -1.72 12.71
CA ARG A 173 -0.06 -1.58 13.94
C ARG A 173 -0.05 -2.85 14.79
N ALA A 174 -0.12 -4.02 14.16
CA ALA A 174 -0.05 -5.29 14.86
C ALA A 174 1.29 -5.46 15.57
N GLU A 175 2.40 -5.12 14.92
CA GLU A 175 3.74 -5.19 15.50
C GLU A 175 3.93 -4.17 16.63
N GLU A 176 3.44 -2.94 16.45
CA GLU A 176 3.45 -1.93 17.52
C GLU A 176 2.65 -2.38 18.74
N ASN A 177 1.44 -2.89 18.53
CA ASN A 177 0.60 -3.43 19.61
C ASN A 177 1.30 -4.60 20.33
N ARG A 178 1.96 -5.51 19.59
CA ARG A 178 2.72 -6.60 20.20
C ARG A 178 3.81 -6.06 21.11
N ARG A 179 4.59 -5.08 20.62
CA ARG A 179 5.66 -4.45 21.41
C ARG A 179 5.13 -3.79 22.68
N LEU A 180 4.06 -2.99 22.55
CA LEU A 180 3.44 -2.32 23.70
C LEU A 180 2.88 -3.31 24.72
N TYR A 181 2.33 -4.43 24.27
CA TYR A 181 1.85 -5.49 25.15
C TYR A 181 3.00 -6.16 25.93
N GLU A 182 4.14 -6.43 25.28
CA GLU A 182 5.32 -6.97 25.91
C GLU A 182 5.91 -6.01 26.96
N GLU A 183 5.98 -4.71 26.63
CA GLU A 183 6.42 -3.66 27.57
C GLU A 183 5.49 -3.57 28.79
N LEU A 184 4.16 -3.54 28.56
CA LEU A 184 3.19 -3.51 29.63
C LEU A 184 3.32 -4.73 30.56
N ARG A 185 3.49 -5.91 29.97
CA ARG A 185 3.69 -7.17 30.73
C ARG A 185 4.97 -7.13 31.57
N ALA A 186 6.04 -6.56 31.04
CA ALA A 186 7.28 -6.37 31.81
C ALA A 186 7.08 -5.43 33.01
N ILE A 187 6.46 -4.26 32.78
CA ILE A 187 6.15 -3.31 33.85
C ILE A 187 5.25 -3.93 34.93
N TYR A 188 4.26 -4.71 34.50
CA TYR A 188 3.38 -5.40 35.45
C TYR A 188 4.14 -6.38 36.34
N ARG A 189 5.01 -7.23 35.75
CA ARG A 189 5.88 -8.17 36.50
C ARG A 189 6.78 -7.45 37.48
N ASP A 190 7.44 -6.37 37.02
CA ASP A 190 8.36 -5.59 37.88
C ASP A 190 7.62 -4.93 39.04
N THR A 191 6.41 -4.44 38.77
CA THR A 191 5.54 -3.84 39.79
C THR A 191 5.14 -4.88 40.85
N VAL A 192 4.71 -6.06 40.43
CA VAL A 192 4.35 -7.16 41.35
C VAL A 192 5.55 -7.56 42.19
N ARG A 193 6.73 -7.72 41.59
CA ARG A 193 7.98 -8.02 42.30
C ARG A 193 8.36 -6.94 43.30
N ALA A 194 8.23 -5.67 42.92
CA ALA A 194 8.49 -4.55 43.83
C ALA A 194 7.56 -4.52 45.02
N PHE A 195 6.25 -4.81 44.82
CA PHE A 195 5.30 -4.95 45.91
C PHE A 195 5.62 -6.13 46.84
N ALA A 196 5.92 -7.30 46.28
CA ALA A 196 6.34 -8.47 47.06
C ALA A 196 7.56 -8.17 47.91
N ALA A 197 8.59 -7.55 47.33
CA ALA A 197 9.79 -7.14 48.05
C ALA A 197 9.48 -6.10 49.16
N ALA A 198 8.59 -5.14 48.91
CA ALA A 198 8.20 -4.13 49.91
C ALA A 198 7.45 -4.75 51.10
N ILE A 199 6.62 -5.77 50.87
CA ILE A 199 5.94 -6.52 51.92
C ILE A 199 6.96 -7.33 52.73
N ASP A 200 7.90 -8.01 52.09
CA ASP A 200 8.96 -8.82 52.73
C ASP A 200 9.89 -7.99 53.62
N ILE A 201 10.17 -6.72 53.28
CA ILE A 201 10.98 -5.79 54.10
C ILE A 201 10.26 -5.42 55.40
N LYS A 202 8.95 -5.32 55.41
CA LYS A 202 8.17 -4.92 56.59
C LYS A 202 8.19 -5.95 57.69
N ASP A 203 8.38 -7.19 57.38
CA ASP A 203 8.40 -8.30 58.35
C ASP A 203 9.72 -9.09 58.21
N LYS A 204 10.59 -9.00 59.23
CA LYS A 204 11.89 -9.73 59.26
C LYS A 204 11.72 -11.26 59.17
N TYR A 205 10.56 -11.81 59.51
CA TYR A 205 10.27 -13.25 59.43
C TYR A 205 9.96 -13.72 57.98
N THR A 206 9.52 -12.81 57.11
CA THR A 206 9.08 -13.14 55.75
C THR A 206 10.10 -12.74 54.69
N GLN A 207 11.27 -12.24 55.09
CA GLN A 207 12.32 -11.80 54.14
C GLN A 207 12.68 -12.91 53.13
N GLY A 208 12.40 -12.67 51.85
CA GLY A 208 12.60 -13.59 50.74
C GLY A 208 11.59 -14.76 50.70
N HIS A 209 10.53 -14.72 51.51
CA HIS A 209 9.49 -15.77 51.50
C HIS A 209 8.70 -15.73 50.20
N SER A 210 8.24 -14.56 49.77
CA SER A 210 7.44 -14.38 48.56
C SER A 210 8.21 -14.86 47.32
N GLU A 211 9.50 -14.57 47.21
CA GLU A 211 10.34 -15.01 46.10
C GLU A 211 10.51 -16.55 46.09
N ARG A 212 10.72 -17.16 47.27
CA ARG A 212 10.82 -18.65 47.37
C ARG A 212 9.51 -19.32 47.03
N VAL A 213 8.38 -18.79 47.48
CA VAL A 213 7.04 -19.33 47.17
C VAL A 213 6.80 -19.26 45.64
N GLY A 214 7.02 -18.11 45.00
CA GLY A 214 6.90 -17.96 43.56
C GLY A 214 7.76 -18.99 42.81
N ARG A 215 9.05 -19.12 43.17
CA ARG A 215 9.96 -20.07 42.53
C ARG A 215 9.49 -21.53 42.67
N TYR A 216 9.00 -21.92 43.84
CA TYR A 216 8.50 -23.29 44.03
C TYR A 216 7.19 -23.50 43.25
N SER A 217 6.31 -22.51 43.21
CA SER A 217 5.08 -22.57 42.42
C SER A 217 5.36 -22.74 40.92
N GLU A 218 6.33 -22.00 40.36
CA GLU A 218 6.78 -22.18 38.98
C GLU A 218 7.29 -23.60 38.68
N ILE A 219 8.10 -24.14 39.58
CA ILE A 219 8.65 -25.52 39.44
C ILE A 219 7.51 -26.54 39.43
N ILE A 220 6.57 -26.41 40.35
CA ILE A 220 5.42 -27.32 40.46
C ILE A 220 4.53 -27.20 39.20
N ALA A 221 4.24 -25.99 38.76
CA ALA A 221 3.42 -25.78 37.58
C ALA A 221 4.05 -26.38 36.29
N ARG A 222 5.39 -26.26 36.12
CA ARG A 222 6.11 -26.90 35.01
C ARG A 222 6.01 -28.43 35.09
N GLU A 223 6.20 -29.02 36.28
CA GLU A 223 6.06 -30.48 36.49
C GLU A 223 4.60 -30.94 36.25
N MET A 224 3.61 -30.08 36.46
CA MET A 224 2.20 -30.33 36.13
C MET A 224 1.86 -30.17 34.66
N GLY A 225 2.83 -29.76 33.82
CA GLY A 225 2.65 -29.61 32.37
C GLY A 225 2.03 -28.29 31.93
N TRP A 226 2.05 -27.26 32.76
CA TRP A 226 1.60 -25.93 32.38
C TRP A 226 2.51 -25.33 31.30
N SER A 227 1.94 -24.60 30.37
CA SER A 227 2.71 -23.85 29.36
C SER A 227 3.50 -22.72 30.01
N GLU A 228 4.61 -22.31 29.40
CA GLU A 228 5.44 -21.20 29.91
C GLU A 228 4.62 -19.91 30.09
N GLY A 229 3.64 -19.65 29.23
CA GLY A 229 2.75 -18.50 29.36
C GLY A 229 1.82 -18.55 30.60
N GLU A 230 1.42 -19.75 31.04
CA GLU A 230 0.63 -19.95 32.26
C GLU A 230 1.52 -19.88 33.51
N VAL A 231 2.73 -20.42 33.42
CA VAL A 231 3.71 -20.36 34.52
C VAL A 231 4.15 -18.92 34.81
N GLU A 232 4.29 -18.07 33.81
CA GLU A 232 4.60 -16.65 34.02
C GLU A 232 3.51 -15.86 34.76
N GLY A 233 2.30 -16.41 34.88
CA GLY A 233 1.19 -15.82 35.64
C GLY A 233 1.19 -16.11 37.14
N ILE A 234 2.11 -16.98 37.62
CA ILE A 234 2.27 -17.35 39.02
C ILE A 234 3.23 -16.38 39.72
#